data_d0405931739f6764cb3b1c51db2d38d5
#
_entry.id   d0405931739f6764cb3b1c51db2d38d5
#
_cell.length_a   1.000
_cell.length_b   1.000
_cell.length_c   1.000
_cell.angle_alpha   90.00
_cell.angle_beta   90.00
_cell.angle_gamma   90.00
#
_symmetry.space_group_name_H-M   'P 1'
#
loop_
_entity.id
_entity.type
_entity.pdbx_description
1 polymer ?
#
loop_
_entity_poly.entity_id
_entity_poly.type
_entity_poly.pdbx_seq_one_letter_code
_entity_poly.pdbx_strand_id
1 'polypeptide(L)' 'MKDHEQTPPVFMLRFDPLLGVGPALSFPCDEAGRVDLDSLGERARCNYFYARAVIGRQFAMPAVQQPGALQ' A
#
# COMPACT_ATOMS: atom_id res chain seq x y z
N MET A 1 -17.06 -24.75 2.04
CA MET A 1 -16.65 -24.38 2.20
C MET A 1 -16.33 -23.72 2.52
N LYS A 2 -15.99 -23.57 2.73
CA LYS A 2 -15.61 -22.97 3.15
C LYS A 2 -15.08 -22.14 3.07
N ASP A 3 -14.89 -21.93 3.16
CA ASP A 3 -14.43 -21.24 3.16
C ASP A 3 -13.97 -20.52 3.07
N HIS A 4 -13.99 -20.13 3.09
CA HIS A 4 -13.55 -19.36 2.94
C HIS A 4 -12.95 -18.76 3.43
N GLU A 5 -12.68 -18.81 3.47
CA GLU A 5 -12.16 -18.28 3.97
C GLU A 5 -12.09 -17.18 4.15
N GLN A 6 -12.09 -16.97 4.98
CA GLN A 6 -12.08 -15.71 5.21
C GLN A 6 -10.80 -15.17 5.40
N THR A 7 -10.27 -14.48 4.42
CA THR A 7 -9.07 -13.68 4.52
C THR A 7 -9.40 -12.50 5.40
N PRO A 8 -8.62 -12.21 6.41
CA PRO A 8 -8.88 -11.01 7.22
C PRO A 8 -8.81 -9.77 6.36
N PRO A 9 -9.58 -8.74 6.67
CA PRO A 9 -9.46 -7.48 5.94
C PRO A 9 -8.05 -6.91 6.08
N VAL A 10 -7.57 -6.27 5.02
CA VAL A 10 -6.22 -5.75 4.96
C VAL A 10 -6.27 -4.25 4.71
N PHE A 11 -5.54 -3.50 5.52
CA PHE A 11 -5.37 -2.08 5.26
C PHE A 11 -4.29 -1.94 4.19
N MET A 12 -4.40 -0.91 3.38
CA MET A 12 -3.43 -0.64 2.32
C MET A 12 -2.85 0.75 2.52
N LEU A 13 -1.54 0.85 2.41
CA LEU A 13 -0.88 2.15 2.39
C LEU A 13 -0.74 2.54 0.93
N ARG A 14 -1.40 3.62 0.53
CA ARG A 14 -1.47 4.01 -0.86
C ARG A 14 -0.68 5.28 -1.11
N PHE A 15 0.17 5.24 -2.12
CA PHE A 15 0.94 6.39 -2.59
C PHE A 15 0.34 6.82 -3.92
N ASP A 16 -0.20 8.04 -3.96
CA ASP A 16 -0.76 8.58 -5.19
C ASP A 16 0.25 9.47 -5.89
N PRO A 17 0.30 9.42 -7.22
CA PRO A 17 1.22 10.31 -7.94
C PRO A 17 0.81 11.76 -7.78
N LEU A 18 1.78 12.62 -7.50
CA LEU A 18 1.51 14.03 -7.28
C LEU A 18 0.93 14.72 -8.50
N LEU A 19 1.41 14.35 -9.67
CA LEU A 19 0.97 15.00 -10.89
C LEU A 19 -0.13 14.25 -11.60
N GLY A 20 -0.65 13.20 -10.97
CA GLY A 20 -1.70 12.41 -11.59
C GLY A 20 -1.23 11.61 -12.77
N VAL A 21 0.07 11.43 -12.93
CA VAL A 21 0.64 10.68 -14.03
C VAL A 21 1.23 9.39 -13.50
N GLY A 22 0.87 8.29 -14.13
CA GLY A 22 1.38 6.99 -13.74
C GLY A 22 0.49 6.34 -12.68
N PRO A 23 0.78 5.10 -12.35
CA PRO A 23 -0.04 4.34 -11.41
C PRO A 23 0.25 4.71 -9.98
N ALA A 24 -0.76 4.57 -9.13
CA ALA A 24 -0.56 4.63 -7.69
C ALA A 24 0.09 3.32 -7.25
N LEU A 25 0.79 3.37 -6.13
CA LEU A 25 1.37 2.17 -5.53
C LEU A 25 0.69 1.93 -4.19
N SER A 26 0.42 0.66 -3.90
CA SER A 26 -0.22 0.29 -2.65
C SER A 26 0.49 -0.91 -2.04
N PHE A 27 0.56 -0.92 -0.72
CA PHE A 27 1.24 -1.99 0.01
C PHE A 27 0.40 -2.37 1.21
N PRO A 28 0.30 -3.66 1.54
CA PRO A 28 -0.43 -4.07 2.75
C PRO A 28 0.21 -3.46 3.98
N CYS A 29 -0.61 -2.98 4.88
CA CYS A 29 -0.10 -2.35 6.10
C CYS A 29 -1.05 -2.63 7.25
N ASP A 30 -0.64 -2.21 8.44
CA ASP A 30 -1.53 -2.29 9.59
C ASP A 30 -2.33 -0.99 9.70
N GLU A 31 -3.13 -0.92 10.73
CA GLU A 31 -4.01 0.21 10.97
C GLU A 31 -3.25 1.53 11.09
N ALA A 32 -2.04 1.46 11.58
CA ALA A 32 -1.20 2.65 11.76
C ALA A 32 -0.41 3.01 10.52
N GLY A 33 -0.54 2.22 9.46
CA GLY A 33 0.19 2.48 8.21
C GLY A 33 1.56 1.85 8.16
N ARG A 34 1.85 0.92 9.06
CA ARG A 34 3.16 0.27 9.04
C ARG A 34 3.11 -0.93 8.12
N VAL A 35 4.03 -0.97 7.19
CA VAL A 35 4.14 -2.02 6.20
C VAL A 35 5.08 -3.09 6.75
N ASP A 36 4.63 -4.35 6.69
CA ASP A 36 5.47 -5.46 7.12
C ASP A 36 6.39 -5.83 5.97
N LEU A 37 7.61 -5.35 6.04
CA LEU A 37 8.57 -5.54 4.95
C LEU A 37 8.92 -7.01 4.74
N ASP A 38 8.86 -7.79 5.80
CA ASP A 38 9.20 -9.20 5.69
C ASP A 38 8.18 -9.99 4.89
N SER A 39 6.95 -9.51 4.83
CA SER A 39 5.93 -10.21 4.06
C SER A 39 5.86 -9.75 2.62
N LEU A 40 6.64 -8.76 2.23
CA LEU A 40 6.70 -8.31 0.85
C LEU A 40 7.70 -9.13 0.08
N GLY A 41 7.41 -9.40 -1.19
CA GLY A 41 8.41 -9.95 -2.08
C GLY A 41 9.48 -8.90 -2.35
N GLU A 42 10.56 -9.33 -2.98
CA GLU A 42 11.70 -8.45 -3.21
C GLU A 42 11.34 -7.25 -4.06
N ARG A 43 10.58 -7.46 -5.12
CA ARG A 43 10.18 -6.37 -5.99
C ARG A 43 9.29 -5.37 -5.26
N ALA A 44 8.33 -5.86 -4.49
CA ALA A 44 7.44 -4.96 -3.77
C ALA A 44 8.20 -4.18 -2.72
N ARG A 45 9.18 -4.81 -2.09
CA ARG A 45 10.00 -4.12 -1.10
C ARG A 45 10.80 -2.99 -1.72
N CYS A 46 11.39 -3.24 -2.89
CA CYS A 46 12.10 -2.20 -3.61
C CYS A 46 11.19 -1.06 -4.02
N ASN A 47 9.99 -1.39 -4.48
CA ASN A 47 9.02 -0.37 -4.85
C ASN A 47 8.60 0.46 -3.66
N TYR A 48 8.47 -0.17 -2.49
CA TYR A 48 8.11 0.55 -1.28
C TYR A 48 9.19 1.56 -0.90
N PHE A 49 10.45 1.13 -0.92
CA PHE A 49 11.53 2.05 -0.59
C PHE A 49 11.65 3.17 -1.60
N TYR A 50 11.42 2.87 -2.87
CA TYR A 50 11.42 3.91 -3.89
C TYR A 50 10.30 4.92 -3.64
N ALA A 51 9.09 4.42 -3.37
CA ALA A 51 7.97 5.32 -3.16
C ALA A 51 8.23 6.25 -1.98
N ARG A 52 8.81 5.71 -0.90
CA ARG A 52 9.12 6.54 0.26
C ARG A 52 10.18 7.59 -0.05
N ALA A 53 11.15 7.23 -0.86
CA ALA A 53 12.24 8.14 -1.17
C ALA A 53 11.79 9.33 -2.01
N VAL A 54 10.70 9.20 -2.76
CA VAL A 54 10.24 10.25 -3.66
C VAL A 54 8.94 10.91 -3.21
N ILE A 55 8.60 10.74 -1.93
CA ILE A 55 7.47 11.49 -1.35
C ILE A 55 7.77 12.98 -1.48
N GLY A 56 6.78 13.72 -1.95
CA GLY A 56 6.93 15.15 -2.15
C GLY A 56 7.53 15.53 -3.47
N ARG A 57 8.02 14.54 -4.22
CA ARG A 57 8.58 14.79 -5.55
C ARG A 57 7.76 14.10 -6.62
N GLN A 58 7.52 12.81 -6.49
CA GLN A 58 6.72 12.06 -7.45
C GLN A 58 5.44 11.52 -6.83
N PHE A 59 5.46 11.25 -5.54
CA PHE A 59 4.28 10.76 -4.84
C PHE A 59 3.91 11.69 -3.71
N ALA A 60 2.61 11.77 -3.44
CA ALA A 60 2.12 12.46 -2.27
C ALA A 60 2.40 11.62 -1.02
N MET A 61 2.23 12.22 0.14
CA MET A 61 2.29 11.46 1.39
C MET A 61 1.28 10.32 1.30
N PRO A 62 1.69 9.12 1.71
CA PRO A 62 0.77 7.99 1.61
C PRO A 62 -0.37 8.10 2.61
N ALA A 63 -1.45 7.44 2.27
CA ALA A 63 -2.63 7.38 3.14
C ALA A 63 -3.02 5.94 3.36
N VAL A 64 -3.53 5.66 4.54
CA VAL A 64 -4.02 4.33 4.87
C VAL A 64 -5.45 4.20 4.37
N GLN A 65 -5.71 3.19 3.56
CA GLN A 65 -7.05 2.89 3.10
C GLN A 65 -7.60 1.74 3.91
N GLN A 66 -8.81 1.92 4.40
CA GLN A 66 -9.44 0.91 5.23
C GLN A 66 -9.94 -0.25 4.40
N PRO A 67 -9.98 -1.45 4.98
CA PRO A 67 -10.56 -2.59 4.27
C PRO A 67 -12.01 -2.28 3.92
N GLY A 68 -12.41 -2.70 2.74
CA GLY A 68 -13.77 -2.51 2.31
C GLY A 68 -14.09 -1.14 1.75
N ALA A 69 -13.11 -0.26 1.69
CA ALA A 69 -13.34 1.10 1.20
C ALA A 69 -13.66 1.13 -0.29
N LEU A 70 -13.39 0.04 -0.97
CA LEU A 70 -13.60 -0.02 -2.41
C LEU A 70 -14.87 -0.76 -2.81
N GLN A 71 -15.77 -0.87 -1.92
CA GLN A 71 -17.04 -1.55 -2.17
C GLN A 71 -17.81 -0.95 -3.31
#